data_0e8d2ccd3466720c7c8caaa6e9a03d24
#
_entry.id   0e8d2ccd3466720c7c8caaa6e9a03d24
#
_cell.length_a   1.000
_cell.length_b   1.000
_cell.length_c   1.000
_cell.angle_alpha   90.00
_cell.angle_beta   90.00
_cell.angle_gamma   90.00
#
_symmetry.space_group_name_H-M   'P 1'
#
loop_
_entity.id
_entity.type
_entity.pdbx_description
1 polymer ?
#
loop_
_entity_poly.entity_id
_entity_poly.type
_entity_poly.pdbx_seq_one_letter_code
_entity_poly.pdbx_strand_id
1 'polypeptide(L)'
;MKNKGFIAAASALMLMSPFASAGNPVQMWKCNINGDVAEEAVMAQAGKWKAAASALPGGEGMMVWSLYPVAVGADGDGTDVKLVVAWSSFTAYGQWWDAYPASDVAQLERETMTCHGSALWESEDA
;
A
#
# COMPACT_ATOMS: atom_id res chain seq x y z
N MET A 1 45.14 -9.57 -11.90
CA MET A 1 44.12 -8.67 -12.46
C MET A 1 42.76 -9.30 -12.61
N LYS A 2 42.66 -10.49 -13.13
CA LYS A 2 41.38 -11.18 -13.33
C LYS A 2 40.67 -11.57 -12.03
N ASN A 3 41.38 -11.75 -10.94
CA ASN A 3 40.83 -12.22 -9.67
C ASN A 3 40.13 -11.13 -8.83
N LYS A 4 40.42 -9.85 -9.12
CA LYS A 4 39.87 -8.75 -8.34
C LYS A 4 38.36 -8.53 -8.60
N GLY A 5 37.92 -8.69 -9.83
CA GLY A 5 36.51 -8.57 -10.18
C GLY A 5 35.65 -9.70 -9.65
N PHE A 6 36.21 -10.88 -9.53
CA PHE A 6 35.51 -12.05 -9.04
C PHE A 6 35.19 -11.97 -7.54
N ILE A 7 36.12 -11.46 -6.74
CA ILE A 7 35.95 -11.29 -5.30
C ILE A 7 34.89 -10.23 -4.99
N ALA A 8 34.84 -9.15 -5.77
CA ALA A 8 33.84 -8.10 -5.60
C ALA A 8 32.40 -8.60 -5.86
N ALA A 9 32.21 -9.45 -6.86
CA ALA A 9 30.91 -10.03 -7.18
C ALA A 9 30.40 -10.96 -6.06
N ALA A 10 31.26 -11.77 -5.47
CA ALA A 10 30.89 -12.65 -4.36
C ALA A 10 30.47 -11.87 -3.12
N SER A 11 31.15 -10.78 -2.81
CA SER A 11 30.80 -9.91 -1.68
C SER A 11 29.45 -9.23 -1.85
N ALA A 12 29.13 -8.79 -3.07
CA ALA A 12 27.83 -8.17 -3.37
C ALA A 12 26.67 -9.15 -3.17
N LEU A 13 26.81 -10.40 -3.57
CA LEU A 13 25.80 -11.44 -3.38
C LEU A 13 25.54 -11.73 -1.90
N MET A 14 26.58 -11.77 -1.08
CA MET A 14 26.44 -12.00 0.36
C MET A 14 25.74 -10.85 1.08
N LEU A 15 25.95 -9.61 0.66
CA LEU A 15 25.31 -8.43 1.24
C LEU A 15 23.80 -8.34 0.90
N MET A 16 23.39 -8.83 -0.26
CA MET A 16 22.00 -8.78 -0.70
C MET A 16 21.13 -9.87 -0.07
N SER A 17 21.68 -11.04 0.24
CA SER A 17 20.93 -12.19 0.76
C SER A 17 20.11 -11.90 2.03
N PRO A 18 20.65 -11.25 3.09
CA PRO A 18 19.88 -11.00 4.31
C PRO A 18 18.69 -10.07 4.10
N PHE A 19 18.77 -9.14 3.14
CA PHE A 19 17.73 -8.16 2.86
C PHE A 19 16.68 -8.68 1.88
N ALA A 20 16.99 -9.70 1.09
CA ALA A 20 16.07 -10.29 0.12
C ALA A 20 14.89 -11.01 0.78
N SER A 21 15.00 -11.38 2.07
CA SER A 21 13.96 -12.05 2.84
C SER A 21 13.05 -11.08 3.62
N ALA A 22 13.31 -9.77 3.58
CA ALA A 22 12.45 -8.80 4.23
C ALA A 22 11.08 -8.76 3.55
N GLY A 23 10.02 -8.84 4.33
CA GLY A 23 8.65 -8.75 3.85
C GLY A 23 8.30 -7.35 3.33
N ASN A 24 7.15 -7.26 2.69
CA ASN A 24 6.65 -6.01 2.15
C ASN A 24 5.65 -5.35 3.12
N PRO A 25 5.63 -4.01 3.22
CA PRO A 25 4.63 -3.34 4.02
C PRO A 25 3.26 -3.41 3.37
N VAL A 26 2.26 -3.77 4.16
CA VAL A 26 0.85 -3.76 3.79
C VAL A 26 0.10 -2.94 4.81
N GLN A 27 -0.57 -1.90 4.38
CA GLN A 27 -1.39 -1.07 5.25
C GLN A 27 -2.86 -1.24 4.92
N MET A 28 -3.68 -1.33 5.96
CA MET A 28 -5.12 -1.48 5.84
C MET A 28 -5.82 -0.35 6.57
N TRP A 29 -6.76 0.31 5.90
CA TRP A 29 -7.63 1.33 6.49
C TRP A 29 -9.06 0.82 6.57
N LYS A 30 -9.73 1.19 7.63
CA LYS A 30 -11.18 1.01 7.81
C LYS A 30 -11.89 2.28 7.39
N CYS A 31 -12.80 2.19 6.45
CA CYS A 31 -13.47 3.36 5.89
C CYS A 31 -14.98 3.18 5.83
N ASN A 32 -15.71 4.27 5.92
CA ASN A 32 -17.13 4.32 5.67
C ASN A 32 -17.41 5.20 4.44
N ILE A 33 -18.38 4.80 3.63
CA ILE A 33 -18.79 5.54 2.45
C ILE A 33 -19.53 6.80 2.89
N ASN A 34 -19.19 7.94 2.29
CA ASN A 34 -19.78 9.23 2.65
C ASN A 34 -21.23 9.32 2.16
N GLY A 35 -22.17 9.64 3.07
CA GLY A 35 -23.54 10.01 2.75
C GLY A 35 -24.21 9.11 1.69
N ASP A 36 -24.67 9.73 0.61
CA ASP A 36 -25.39 9.05 -0.48
C ASP A 36 -24.49 8.60 -1.63
N VAL A 37 -23.18 8.53 -1.41
CA VAL A 37 -22.23 8.07 -2.45
C VAL A 37 -22.47 6.60 -2.76
N ALA A 38 -22.65 6.28 -4.04
CA ALA A 38 -22.83 4.91 -4.48
C ALA A 38 -21.50 4.13 -4.47
N GLU A 39 -21.59 2.83 -4.25
CA GLU A 39 -20.41 1.95 -4.23
C GLU A 39 -19.61 2.01 -5.53
N GLU A 40 -20.30 2.12 -6.67
CA GLU A 40 -19.65 2.28 -7.99
C GLU A 40 -18.79 3.54 -8.06
N ALA A 41 -19.21 4.63 -7.42
CA ALA A 41 -18.43 5.86 -7.35
C ALA A 41 -17.18 5.69 -6.49
N VAL A 42 -17.29 4.92 -5.40
CA VAL A 42 -16.12 4.55 -4.56
C VAL A 42 -15.12 3.73 -5.37
N MET A 43 -15.59 2.75 -6.12
CA MET A 43 -14.72 1.92 -6.97
C MET A 43 -14.02 2.74 -8.04
N ALA A 44 -14.75 3.64 -8.71
CA ALA A 44 -14.17 4.53 -9.73
C ALA A 44 -13.12 5.46 -9.12
N GLN A 45 -13.39 6.02 -7.95
CA GLN A 45 -12.46 6.90 -7.26
C GLN A 45 -11.22 6.15 -6.75
N ALA A 46 -11.38 4.91 -6.30
CA ALA A 46 -10.26 4.06 -5.91
C ALA A 46 -9.29 3.83 -7.06
N GLY A 47 -9.79 3.65 -8.28
CA GLY A 47 -8.97 3.54 -9.48
C GLY A 47 -8.18 4.81 -9.78
N LYS A 48 -8.81 5.97 -9.66
CA LYS A 48 -8.15 7.28 -9.83
C LYS A 48 -7.08 7.49 -8.75
N TRP A 49 -7.42 7.17 -7.50
CA TRP A 49 -6.51 7.27 -6.38
C TRP A 49 -5.28 6.37 -6.59
N LYS A 50 -5.49 5.12 -6.98
CA LYS A 50 -4.41 4.17 -7.27
C LYS A 50 -3.45 4.71 -8.33
N ALA A 51 -3.99 5.24 -9.43
CA ALA A 51 -3.17 5.79 -10.50
C ALA A 51 -2.31 6.97 -10.02
N ALA A 52 -2.92 7.91 -9.28
CA ALA A 52 -2.23 9.07 -8.75
C ALA A 52 -1.24 8.72 -7.64
N ALA A 53 -1.62 7.82 -6.74
CA ALA A 53 -0.76 7.37 -5.63
C ALA A 53 0.47 6.62 -6.13
N SER A 54 0.31 5.80 -7.16
CA SER A 54 1.42 5.04 -7.76
C SER A 54 2.44 5.95 -8.46
N ALA A 55 2.05 7.16 -8.82
CA ALA A 55 2.94 8.14 -9.44
C ALA A 55 3.77 8.94 -8.42
N LEU A 56 3.44 8.87 -7.13
CA LEU A 56 4.24 9.50 -6.07
C LEU A 56 5.58 8.77 -5.88
N PRO A 57 6.61 9.45 -5.34
CA PRO A 57 7.84 8.77 -4.94
C PRO A 57 7.54 7.57 -4.04
N GLY A 58 8.17 6.45 -4.31
CA GLY A 58 7.91 5.20 -3.59
C GLY A 58 6.64 4.45 -4.01
N GLY A 59 5.81 5.03 -4.88
CA GLY A 59 4.57 4.42 -5.36
C GLY A 59 4.73 3.39 -6.47
N GLU A 60 5.91 3.25 -7.03
CA GLU A 60 6.18 2.28 -8.08
C GLU A 60 5.97 0.85 -7.55
N GLY A 61 5.17 0.08 -8.26
CA GLY A 61 4.84 -1.29 -7.88
C GLY A 61 3.79 -1.41 -6.78
N MET A 62 3.15 -0.32 -6.36
CA MET A 62 2.05 -0.37 -5.41
C MET A 62 0.91 -1.26 -5.91
N MET A 63 0.33 -1.98 -4.95
CA MET A 63 -0.91 -2.73 -5.16
C MET A 63 -1.98 -2.19 -4.24
N VAL A 64 -3.20 -2.06 -4.75
CA VAL A 64 -4.33 -1.48 -4.01
C VAL A 64 -5.56 -2.37 -4.18
N TRP A 65 -6.21 -2.67 -3.07
CA TRP A 65 -7.47 -3.41 -3.05
C TRP A 65 -8.50 -2.68 -2.22
N SER A 66 -9.74 -2.73 -2.68
CA SER A 66 -10.91 -2.35 -1.87
C SER A 66 -11.63 -3.63 -1.49
N LEU A 67 -11.80 -3.85 -0.19
CA LEU A 67 -12.46 -5.04 0.35
C LEU A 67 -13.83 -4.64 0.87
N TYR A 68 -14.87 -5.25 0.32
CA TYR A 68 -16.24 -5.06 0.76
C TYR A 68 -16.71 -6.26 1.56
N PRO A 69 -17.46 -6.06 2.66
CA PRO A 69 -17.94 -7.17 3.47
C PRO A 69 -18.99 -7.99 2.71
N VAL A 70 -18.78 -9.29 2.67
CA VAL A 70 -19.74 -10.24 2.09
C VAL A 70 -20.42 -11.03 3.19
N ALA A 71 -19.65 -11.50 4.17
CA ALA A 71 -20.15 -12.23 5.33
C ALA A 71 -19.21 -12.01 6.51
N VAL A 72 -19.53 -11.08 7.38
CA VAL A 72 -18.69 -10.71 8.52
C VAL A 72 -19.26 -11.14 9.88
N GLY A 73 -20.52 -11.58 9.91
CA GLY A 73 -21.16 -12.09 11.12
C GLY A 73 -21.16 -11.10 12.28
N ALA A 74 -21.09 -11.63 13.48
CA ALA A 74 -21.10 -10.84 14.72
C ALA A 74 -19.79 -10.05 14.94
N ASP A 75 -18.72 -10.41 14.24
CA ASP A 75 -17.42 -9.74 14.36
C ASP A 75 -17.29 -8.54 13.41
N GLY A 76 -18.35 -8.22 12.67
CA GLY A 76 -18.40 -7.02 11.85
C GLY A 76 -18.31 -5.76 12.69
N ASP A 77 -17.46 -4.82 12.29
CA ASP A 77 -17.17 -3.59 13.02
C ASP A 77 -17.90 -2.36 12.47
N GLY A 78 -18.88 -2.56 11.57
CA GLY A 78 -19.61 -1.47 10.92
C GLY A 78 -18.83 -0.77 9.81
N THR A 79 -17.69 -1.31 9.38
CA THR A 79 -16.90 -0.77 8.28
C THR A 79 -17.53 -1.12 6.94
N ASP A 80 -17.74 -0.13 6.07
CA ASP A 80 -18.31 -0.33 4.75
C ASP A 80 -17.30 -0.89 3.76
N VAL A 81 -16.05 -0.43 3.85
CA VAL A 81 -14.96 -0.83 2.96
C VAL A 81 -13.63 -0.80 3.69
N LYS A 82 -12.77 -1.75 3.40
CA LYS A 82 -11.37 -1.71 3.82
C LYS A 82 -10.49 -1.44 2.61
N LEU A 83 -9.66 -0.42 2.72
CA LEU A 83 -8.65 -0.11 1.71
C LEU A 83 -7.35 -0.78 2.12
N VAL A 84 -6.79 -1.60 1.24
CA VAL A 84 -5.54 -2.32 1.48
C VAL A 84 -4.51 -1.89 0.45
N VAL A 85 -3.35 -1.47 0.92
CA VAL A 85 -2.26 -1.01 0.05
C VAL A 85 -0.98 -1.75 0.42
N ALA A 86 -0.29 -2.26 -0.59
CA ALA A 86 1.02 -2.87 -0.44
C ALA A 86 2.07 -2.08 -1.23
N TRP A 87 3.23 -1.86 -0.63
CA TRP A 87 4.38 -1.22 -1.28
C TRP A 87 5.46 -2.26 -1.57
N SER A 88 6.33 -1.96 -2.51
CA SER A 88 7.40 -2.87 -2.95
C SER A 88 8.49 -3.10 -1.89
N SER A 89 8.64 -2.16 -0.93
CA SER A 89 9.60 -2.26 0.16
C SER A 89 9.26 -1.26 1.28
N PHE A 90 9.84 -1.42 2.46
CA PHE A 90 9.72 -0.43 3.52
C PHE A 90 10.38 0.91 3.18
N THR A 91 11.43 0.90 2.36
CA THR A 91 12.03 2.13 1.84
C THR A 91 11.05 2.88 0.95
N ALA A 92 10.40 2.19 0.02
CA ALA A 92 9.37 2.77 -0.84
C ALA A 92 8.19 3.33 -0.03
N TYR A 93 7.74 2.60 0.97
CA TYR A 93 6.70 3.03 1.92
C TYR A 93 7.07 4.36 2.58
N GLY A 94 8.28 4.48 3.11
CA GLY A 94 8.75 5.71 3.75
C GLY A 94 8.79 6.90 2.78
N GLN A 95 9.31 6.70 1.58
CA GLN A 95 9.34 7.73 0.53
C GLN A 95 7.93 8.18 0.16
N TRP A 96 7.00 7.24 0.04
CA TRP A 96 5.62 7.52 -0.32
C TRP A 96 4.93 8.37 0.77
N TRP A 97 5.10 7.99 2.04
CA TRP A 97 4.51 8.74 3.15
C TRP A 97 5.12 10.12 3.35
N ASP A 98 6.37 10.32 2.96
CA ASP A 98 6.97 11.66 2.95
C ASP A 98 6.30 12.59 1.93
N ALA A 99 5.84 12.04 0.80
CA ALA A 99 5.23 12.81 -0.28
C ALA A 99 3.70 12.93 -0.17
N TYR A 100 3.02 11.91 0.34
CA TYR A 100 1.56 11.77 0.27
C TYR A 100 0.78 12.88 0.98
N PRO A 101 1.09 13.27 2.24
CA PRO A 101 0.27 14.23 2.97
C PRO A 101 0.16 15.60 2.32
N ALA A 102 1.20 16.04 1.61
CA ALA A 102 1.24 17.32 0.91
C ALA A 102 0.73 17.25 -0.53
N SER A 103 0.35 16.07 -1.00
CA SER A 103 -0.10 15.84 -2.37
C SER A 103 -1.61 16.00 -2.52
N ASP A 104 -2.06 16.25 -3.75
CA ASP A 104 -3.49 16.28 -4.08
C ASP A 104 -4.14 14.88 -4.01
N VAL A 105 -3.34 13.82 -3.97
CA VAL A 105 -3.82 12.44 -3.91
C VAL A 105 -4.62 12.16 -2.64
N ALA A 106 -4.22 12.74 -1.52
CA ALA A 106 -4.93 12.62 -0.25
C ALA A 106 -6.38 13.14 -0.32
N GLN A 107 -6.66 14.10 -1.17
CA GLN A 107 -8.00 14.66 -1.37
C GLN A 107 -8.94 13.69 -2.08
N LEU A 108 -8.42 12.89 -3.00
CA LEU A 108 -9.21 11.96 -3.81
C LEU A 108 -9.96 10.94 -2.98
N GLU A 109 -9.32 10.43 -1.94
CA GLU A 109 -9.93 9.46 -1.02
C GLU A 109 -11.11 10.08 -0.27
N ARG A 110 -10.93 11.30 0.23
CA ARG A 110 -11.91 11.98 1.08
C ARG A 110 -13.20 12.37 0.37
N GLU A 111 -13.19 12.39 -0.94
CA GLU A 111 -14.38 12.74 -1.73
C GLU A 111 -15.50 11.70 -1.61
N THR A 112 -15.15 10.43 -1.42
CA THR A 112 -16.12 9.33 -1.42
C THR A 112 -16.23 8.60 -0.11
N MET A 113 -15.18 8.62 0.72
CA MET A 113 -15.16 7.87 1.98
C MET A 113 -14.38 8.60 3.08
N THR A 114 -14.68 8.20 4.31
CA THR A 114 -13.98 8.66 5.50
C THR A 114 -13.32 7.46 6.17
N CYS A 115 -12.01 7.49 6.30
CA CYS A 115 -11.24 6.43 6.94
C CYS A 115 -10.93 6.79 8.39
N HIS A 116 -11.16 5.86 9.30
CA HIS A 116 -11.15 6.12 10.74
C HIS A 116 -10.20 5.21 11.53
N GLY A 117 -9.45 4.36 10.86
CA GLY A 117 -8.47 3.50 11.52
C GLY A 117 -7.56 2.85 10.52
N SER A 118 -6.33 2.60 10.91
CA SER A 118 -5.36 1.91 10.07
C SER A 118 -4.45 0.99 10.87
N ALA A 119 -3.90 -0.01 10.19
CA ALA A 119 -2.89 -0.89 10.73
C ALA A 119 -1.86 -1.21 9.64
N LEU A 120 -0.61 -1.26 10.04
CA LEU A 120 0.50 -1.62 9.17
C LEU A 120 0.95 -3.03 9.50
N TRP A 121 1.10 -3.85 8.47
CA TRP A 121 1.49 -5.24 8.56
C TRP A 121 2.70 -5.50 7.67
N GLU A 122 3.46 -6.50 8.00
CA GLU A 122 4.49 -7.04 7.12
C GLU A 122 3.96 -8.31 6.47
N SER A 123 4.04 -8.38 5.15
CA SER A 123 3.65 -9.58 4.39
C SER A 123 4.86 -10.43 4.09
N GLU A 124 4.74 -11.73 4.25
CA GLU A 124 5.74 -12.71 3.85
C GLU A 124 5.08 -13.79 2.99
N ASP A 125 5.83 -14.32 2.06
CA ASP A 125 5.37 -15.45 1.25
C ASP A 125 5.30 -16.73 2.11
N ALA A 126 4.22 -17.44 1.97
CA ALA A 126 4.00 -18.69 2.69
C ALA A 126 4.82 -19.85 2.10
#